data_bf1b080df2db31ad65d97c8477c44d74
#
_entry.id   bf1b080df2db31ad65d97c8477c44d74
#
_cell.length_a   1.000
_cell.length_b   1.000
_cell.length_c   1.000
_cell.angle_alpha   90.00
_cell.angle_beta   90.00
_cell.angle_gamma   90.00
#
_symmetry.space_group_name_H-M   'P 1'
#
loop_
_entity.id
_entity.type
_entity.pdbx_description
1 polymer ?
#
loop_
_entity_poly.entity_id
_entity_poly.type
_entity_poly.pdbx_seq_one_letter_code
_entity_poly.pdbx_strand_id
1 'polypeptide(L)'
;MKRAHSCCFLSVGVLVGSFLAGASPAAADVTPSPAPGGPPFGLPTATGAPLPVTPPSVPAVCQQVQARLSTSNGLFPGPVEAAPPDTTRIQAALDACAGSGKAVDLVATGASNAFLSGPLFVKGDEYLLVDAGATLYASRNAGDYQKPGDVAKCGYIASQDNGCYALINMDGSNSGVIGTRAPNGNLGTIDGRGWATIINGEYDESWWALGEQAKSGGKQNNPMLINGYGVNDVTIYQVDLTDSPFFHILIQNGTGLTVWGIEIDTPAVGARNTDGIDPKNETDVVIAHDMVQDGDDCVAFTSDPGTPTENATVEDVHCYGTHGISIGSPTAGGLSNILVRDVSLDGYDSFGNQSTDDNGIRIKSEPGHGGVVHLVTYEQVCMTGVEHPLFFTPHYSSSTSTQYIPIFQDIVVDGLRATGSPSPTSSLFEGYSASEPLQIELAHVILDNTTQSSQNAYVQARVDDSNIIPAGMDVTVTSAGEVPGHVPHCVIPPFGPPPPSGPPGPPAQ
;
A
#
# COMPACT_ATOMS: atom_id res chain seq x y z
N MET A 1 12.91 -46.51 36.73
CA MET A 1 14.22 -46.80 37.41
C MET A 1 15.05 -45.53 37.33
N LYS A 2 15.48 -45.07 38.51
CA LYS A 2 16.30 -43.87 38.79
C LYS A 2 17.70 -43.94 38.21
N ARG A 3 18.27 -42.76 37.82
CA ARG A 3 19.61 -42.23 38.07
C ARG A 3 19.78 -41.03 37.11
N ALA A 4 19.86 -39.81 37.49
CA ALA A 4 20.64 -38.88 38.35
C ALA A 4 22.16 -39.08 38.28
N HIS A 5 22.84 -38.01 37.85
CA HIS A 5 24.18 -37.51 38.24
C HIS A 5 24.72 -36.63 37.12
N SER A 6 25.40 -35.55 37.24
CA SER A 6 25.89 -34.69 38.35
C SER A 6 26.70 -33.57 37.69
N CYS A 7 26.69 -32.44 38.37
CA CYS A 7 27.45 -31.22 38.15
C CYS A 7 28.91 -31.35 37.69
N CYS A 8 29.37 -30.31 36.95
CA CYS A 8 30.73 -29.79 37.14
C CYS A 8 30.73 -28.25 36.97
N PHE A 9 30.99 -27.58 38.04
CA PHE A 9 31.41 -26.17 38.12
C PHE A 9 32.86 -26.05 37.64
N LEU A 10 33.16 -24.99 36.89
CA LEU A 10 34.51 -24.43 36.85
C LEU A 10 34.43 -22.91 36.67
N SER A 11 35.19 -22.27 37.49
CA SER A 11 35.23 -20.87 37.92
C SER A 11 36.12 -19.99 37.05
N VAL A 12 35.66 -18.75 36.90
CA VAL A 12 36.36 -17.46 37.10
C VAL A 12 37.64 -17.17 36.28
N GLY A 13 37.53 -16.15 35.46
CA GLY A 13 38.61 -15.31 34.96
C GLY A 13 38.11 -13.88 34.79
N VAL A 14 38.39 -13.02 35.77
CA VAL A 14 38.14 -11.56 35.69
C VAL A 14 39.25 -10.92 34.88
N LEU A 15 38.91 -10.31 33.74
CA LEU A 15 39.77 -9.38 33.02
C LEU A 15 39.13 -7.99 33.13
N VAL A 16 39.75 -7.14 33.90
CA VAL A 16 39.46 -5.71 34.04
C VAL A 16 40.00 -5.03 32.78
N GLY A 17 39.12 -4.69 31.85
CA GLY A 17 39.40 -3.82 30.74
C GLY A 17 38.76 -2.45 30.97
N SER A 18 39.60 -1.42 31.14
CA SER A 18 39.19 -0.03 31.24
C SER A 18 38.59 0.44 29.91
N PHE A 19 37.27 0.68 29.89
CA PHE A 19 36.61 1.35 28.78
C PHE A 19 36.54 2.85 29.08
N LEU A 20 37.13 3.62 28.17
CA LEU A 20 36.96 5.05 28.07
C LEU A 20 35.49 5.35 27.76
N ALA A 21 34.87 6.16 28.62
CA ALA A 21 33.54 6.67 28.41
C ALA A 21 33.51 7.61 27.21
N GLY A 22 33.01 7.14 26.09
CA GLY A 22 32.55 7.97 24.99
C GLY A 22 31.17 8.52 25.34
N ALA A 23 31.03 9.83 25.41
CA ALA A 23 29.76 10.50 25.63
C ALA A 23 28.85 10.22 24.41
N SER A 24 27.75 9.54 24.63
CA SER A 24 26.62 9.49 23.69
C SER A 24 26.02 10.90 23.57
N PRO A 25 25.64 11.34 22.38
CA PRO A 25 24.84 12.55 22.26
C PRO A 25 23.49 12.32 22.95
N ALA A 26 23.13 13.25 23.82
CA ALA A 26 21.84 13.26 24.49
C ALA A 26 20.72 13.27 23.43
N ALA A 27 19.81 12.31 23.53
CA ALA A 27 18.53 12.39 22.88
C ALA A 27 17.87 13.71 23.31
N ALA A 28 17.51 14.53 22.37
CA ALA A 28 16.74 15.73 22.64
C ALA A 28 15.39 15.29 23.19
N ASP A 29 15.18 15.59 24.46
CA ASP A 29 13.90 15.42 25.17
C ASP A 29 12.93 16.46 24.56
N VAL A 30 12.18 16.05 23.54
CA VAL A 30 11.09 16.86 23.00
C VAL A 30 9.90 16.69 23.93
N THR A 31 9.90 17.42 25.04
CA THR A 31 8.69 17.64 25.81
C THR A 31 7.76 18.53 25.00
N PRO A 32 6.55 18.09 24.64
CA PRO A 32 5.57 18.98 24.05
C PRO A 32 5.15 19.98 25.12
N SER A 33 5.56 21.24 24.98
CA SER A 33 5.02 22.33 25.75
C SER A 33 3.60 22.60 25.23
N PRO A 34 2.56 22.60 26.09
CA PRO A 34 1.26 23.07 25.68
C PRO A 34 1.39 24.55 25.32
N ALA A 35 1.30 24.88 24.05
CA ALA A 35 1.26 26.26 23.62
C ALA A 35 -0.05 26.90 24.11
N PRO A 36 0.00 28.02 24.82
CA PRO A 36 -1.19 28.78 25.15
C PRO A 36 -1.66 29.51 23.89
N GLY A 37 -2.85 29.18 23.42
CA GLY A 37 -3.52 29.89 22.33
C GLY A 37 -3.03 29.46 20.95
N GLY A 38 -3.45 28.30 20.48
CA GLY A 38 -3.43 27.96 19.05
C GLY A 38 -4.23 29.02 18.27
N PRO A 39 -3.91 29.21 16.97
CA PRO A 39 -4.63 30.15 16.14
C PRO A 39 -6.13 29.84 16.19
N PRO A 40 -7.00 30.84 16.01
CA PRO A 40 -8.46 30.66 16.05
C PRO A 40 -9.02 29.78 14.91
N PHE A 41 -8.17 29.17 14.10
CA PHE A 41 -8.50 28.40 12.89
C PHE A 41 -7.85 27.04 12.95
N GLY A 42 -8.63 25.96 12.84
CA GLY A 42 -8.34 24.59 12.53
C GLY A 42 -7.07 23.90 13.10
N LEU A 43 -6.98 22.62 12.97
CA LEU A 43 -5.72 21.87 13.10
C LEU A 43 -4.80 22.18 11.89
N PRO A 44 -3.48 22.04 12.02
CA PRO A 44 -2.58 22.18 10.88
C PRO A 44 -2.87 21.12 9.82
N THR A 45 -2.86 21.52 8.55
CA THR A 45 -3.08 20.63 7.41
C THR A 45 -1.78 20.16 6.79
N ALA A 46 -1.77 18.95 6.25
CA ALA A 46 -0.66 18.40 5.51
C ALA A 46 -0.48 19.13 4.16
N THR A 47 0.76 19.28 3.73
CA THR A 47 1.09 19.79 2.39
C THR A 47 1.45 18.67 1.42
N GLY A 48 1.73 17.47 1.93
CA GLY A 48 2.15 16.32 1.15
C GLY A 48 3.46 16.52 0.39
N ALA A 49 3.78 15.59 -0.48
CA ALA A 49 4.81 15.75 -1.49
C ALA A 49 4.29 16.62 -2.65
N PRO A 50 5.15 17.44 -3.26
CA PRO A 50 4.75 18.21 -4.43
C PRO A 50 4.39 17.27 -5.59
N LEU A 51 3.21 17.43 -6.17
CA LEU A 51 2.84 16.68 -7.37
C LEU A 51 3.74 17.07 -8.55
N PRO A 52 4.08 16.10 -9.43
CA PRO A 52 4.68 16.40 -10.70
C PRO A 52 3.78 17.33 -11.51
N VAL A 53 4.37 18.37 -12.11
CA VAL A 53 3.64 19.33 -12.97
C VAL A 53 3.15 18.65 -14.26
N THR A 54 3.85 17.60 -14.67
CA THR A 54 3.52 16.78 -15.85
C THR A 54 3.64 15.30 -15.49
N PRO A 55 2.86 14.42 -16.14
CA PRO A 55 3.03 12.98 -15.94
C PRO A 55 4.48 12.53 -16.25
N PRO A 56 4.95 11.44 -15.63
CA PRO A 56 6.25 10.87 -15.94
C PRO A 56 6.43 10.64 -17.45
N SER A 57 7.64 10.84 -17.95
CA SER A 57 7.94 10.62 -19.35
C SER A 57 8.30 9.16 -19.62
N VAL A 58 7.87 8.62 -20.76
CA VAL A 58 8.30 7.30 -21.21
C VAL A 58 9.77 7.37 -21.63
N PRO A 59 10.69 6.57 -21.03
CA PRO A 59 12.09 6.56 -21.38
C PRO A 59 12.32 6.10 -22.83
N ALA A 60 13.43 6.55 -23.43
CA ALA A 60 13.83 6.04 -24.74
C ALA A 60 14.11 4.52 -24.67
N VAL A 61 13.74 3.78 -25.70
CA VAL A 61 13.97 2.34 -25.77
C VAL A 61 15.45 2.03 -25.98
N CYS A 62 16.01 1.16 -25.13
CA CYS A 62 17.34 0.59 -25.28
C CYS A 62 17.29 -0.67 -26.18
N GLN A 63 16.38 -1.57 -25.85
CA GLN A 63 16.20 -2.85 -26.55
C GLN A 63 14.73 -3.25 -26.56
N GLN A 64 14.26 -3.80 -27.69
CA GLN A 64 12.96 -4.46 -27.76
C GLN A 64 13.09 -5.97 -27.61
N VAL A 65 12.19 -6.57 -26.82
CA VAL A 65 12.02 -8.00 -26.67
C VAL A 65 10.66 -8.36 -27.26
N GLN A 66 10.66 -9.14 -28.33
CA GLN A 66 9.44 -9.53 -29.04
C GLN A 66 8.73 -10.69 -28.38
N ALA A 67 7.40 -10.62 -28.24
CA ALA A 67 6.58 -11.72 -27.77
C ALA A 67 6.71 -12.94 -28.69
N ARG A 68 6.71 -14.14 -28.10
CA ARG A 68 6.78 -15.42 -28.80
C ARG A 68 5.62 -16.34 -28.43
N LEU A 69 4.87 -15.99 -27.42
CA LEU A 69 3.74 -16.74 -26.90
C LEU A 69 2.43 -16.02 -27.20
N SER A 70 1.36 -16.78 -27.14
CA SER A 70 -0.01 -16.30 -27.14
C SER A 70 -0.85 -17.17 -26.22
N THR A 71 -1.82 -16.55 -25.55
CA THR A 71 -2.82 -17.25 -24.74
C THR A 71 -4.12 -16.50 -24.79
N SER A 72 -5.25 -17.19 -24.58
CA SER A 72 -6.58 -16.57 -24.49
C SER A 72 -7.15 -16.60 -23.07
N ASN A 73 -6.48 -17.27 -22.13
CA ASN A 73 -6.96 -17.47 -20.76
C ASN A 73 -5.83 -17.44 -19.73
N GLY A 74 -4.69 -16.83 -20.04
CA GLY A 74 -3.56 -16.71 -19.14
C GLY A 74 -2.82 -18.04 -18.82
N LEU A 75 -3.16 -19.16 -19.46
CA LEU A 75 -2.53 -20.46 -19.27
C LEU A 75 -1.69 -20.88 -20.47
N PHE A 76 -0.61 -21.60 -20.22
CA PHE A 76 0.31 -22.07 -21.24
C PHE A 76 0.45 -23.61 -21.20
N PRO A 77 0.97 -24.25 -22.29
CA PRO A 77 1.25 -25.68 -22.27
C PRO A 77 2.21 -26.07 -21.15
N GLY A 78 1.98 -27.23 -20.52
CA GLY A 78 2.74 -27.69 -19.36
C GLY A 78 4.28 -27.55 -19.45
N PRO A 79 4.94 -27.91 -20.55
CA PRO A 79 6.40 -27.68 -20.68
C PRO A 79 6.81 -26.21 -20.65
N VAL A 80 5.96 -25.29 -21.13
CA VAL A 80 6.19 -23.82 -21.08
C VAL A 80 6.00 -23.31 -19.66
N GLU A 81 4.97 -23.78 -18.97
CA GLU A 81 4.73 -23.47 -17.54
C GLU A 81 5.84 -23.96 -16.62
N ALA A 82 6.40 -25.15 -16.88
CA ALA A 82 7.46 -25.75 -16.08
C ALA A 82 8.82 -25.03 -16.23
N ALA A 83 9.03 -24.33 -17.35
CA ALA A 83 10.27 -23.62 -17.64
C ALA A 83 9.93 -22.34 -18.43
N PRO A 84 9.59 -21.24 -17.75
CA PRO A 84 9.23 -19.97 -18.37
C PRO A 84 10.30 -19.48 -19.35
N PRO A 85 9.97 -19.37 -20.66
CA PRO A 85 11.00 -19.18 -21.69
C PRO A 85 11.53 -17.74 -21.76
N ASP A 86 10.85 -16.80 -21.09
CA ASP A 86 11.12 -15.38 -21.26
C ASP A 86 12.00 -14.79 -20.15
N THR A 87 12.11 -15.46 -18.99
CA THR A 87 12.90 -14.99 -17.86
C THR A 87 14.33 -14.62 -18.26
N THR A 88 15.06 -15.58 -18.82
CA THR A 88 16.48 -15.38 -19.18
C THR A 88 16.67 -14.31 -20.26
N ARG A 89 15.78 -14.25 -21.26
CA ARG A 89 15.95 -13.30 -22.37
C ARG A 89 15.52 -11.89 -22.01
N ILE A 90 14.50 -11.72 -21.15
CA ILE A 90 14.12 -10.41 -20.62
C ILE A 90 15.21 -9.91 -19.67
N GLN A 91 15.67 -10.77 -18.74
CA GLN A 91 16.75 -10.39 -17.82
C GLN A 91 18.04 -10.03 -18.55
N ALA A 92 18.40 -10.77 -19.60
CA ALA A 92 19.59 -10.43 -20.40
C ALA A 92 19.46 -9.08 -21.12
N ALA A 93 18.26 -8.69 -21.53
CA ALA A 93 18.01 -7.38 -22.10
C ALA A 93 18.10 -6.26 -21.04
N LEU A 94 17.53 -6.50 -19.86
CA LEU A 94 17.66 -5.61 -18.71
C LEU A 94 19.13 -5.43 -18.32
N ASP A 95 19.89 -6.53 -18.15
CA ASP A 95 21.29 -6.47 -17.81
C ASP A 95 22.13 -5.69 -18.82
N ALA A 96 21.78 -5.76 -20.10
CA ALA A 96 22.46 -5.01 -21.16
C ALA A 96 22.11 -3.53 -21.20
N CYS A 97 20.96 -3.14 -20.63
CA CYS A 97 20.47 -1.76 -20.62
C CYS A 97 20.71 -1.05 -19.28
N ALA A 98 21.14 -1.75 -18.24
CA ALA A 98 21.40 -1.19 -16.91
C ALA A 98 22.33 0.03 -16.96
N GLY A 99 22.01 1.06 -16.19
CA GLY A 99 22.79 2.30 -16.15
C GLY A 99 22.62 3.22 -17.36
N SER A 100 21.68 2.93 -18.27
CA SER A 100 21.51 3.73 -19.51
C SER A 100 20.42 4.81 -19.40
N GLY A 101 19.59 4.79 -18.39
CA GLY A 101 18.38 5.63 -18.27
C GLY A 101 17.31 5.29 -19.31
N LYS A 102 17.35 4.08 -19.91
CA LYS A 102 16.47 3.68 -20.99
C LYS A 102 15.65 2.45 -20.61
N ALA A 103 14.66 2.12 -21.45
CA ALA A 103 13.75 1.01 -21.23
C ALA A 103 14.08 -0.23 -22.07
N VAL A 104 13.86 -1.41 -21.48
CA VAL A 104 13.64 -2.66 -22.21
C VAL A 104 12.16 -2.76 -22.50
N ASP A 105 11.81 -2.81 -23.76
CA ASP A 105 10.44 -2.72 -24.28
C ASP A 105 9.92 -4.10 -24.68
N LEU A 106 8.88 -4.58 -23.99
CA LEU A 106 8.20 -5.84 -24.27
C LEU A 106 7.09 -5.60 -25.31
N VAL A 107 7.28 -6.04 -26.55
CA VAL A 107 6.38 -5.73 -27.65
C VAL A 107 5.65 -6.94 -28.21
N ALA A 108 4.37 -6.78 -28.50
CA ALA A 108 3.60 -7.77 -29.25
C ALA A 108 4.10 -7.91 -30.68
N THR A 109 4.04 -9.13 -31.25
CA THR A 109 4.52 -9.40 -32.61
C THR A 109 3.55 -10.31 -33.36
N GLY A 110 2.82 -9.75 -34.30
CA GLY A 110 1.78 -10.49 -35.05
C GLY A 110 0.68 -11.00 -34.10
N ALA A 111 0.51 -12.33 -34.05
CA ALA A 111 -0.46 -12.96 -33.14
C ALA A 111 0.13 -13.29 -31.77
N SER A 112 1.44 -13.08 -31.56
CA SER A 112 2.09 -13.31 -30.28
C SER A 112 2.08 -12.04 -29.45
N ASN A 113 1.48 -12.08 -28.28
CA ASN A 113 1.30 -10.94 -27.40
C ASN A 113 1.63 -11.26 -25.93
N ALA A 114 2.12 -12.44 -25.66
CA ALA A 114 2.35 -12.93 -24.31
C ALA A 114 3.83 -13.23 -24.04
N PHE A 115 4.25 -12.91 -22.83
CA PHE A 115 5.52 -13.31 -22.21
C PHE A 115 5.21 -14.12 -20.98
N LEU A 116 6.02 -15.15 -20.67
CA LEU A 116 5.93 -15.89 -19.41
C LEU A 116 7.28 -15.87 -18.71
N SER A 117 7.33 -15.30 -17.51
CA SER A 117 8.57 -15.08 -16.78
C SER A 117 8.45 -15.46 -15.31
N GLY A 118 9.55 -15.97 -14.73
CA GLY A 118 9.84 -15.92 -13.32
C GLY A 118 10.39 -14.54 -12.92
N PRO A 119 11.02 -14.42 -11.73
CA PRO A 119 11.51 -13.13 -11.22
C PRO A 119 12.44 -12.40 -12.18
N LEU A 120 12.22 -11.09 -12.30
CA LEU A 120 13.05 -10.14 -13.03
C LEU A 120 13.62 -9.12 -12.05
N PHE A 121 14.82 -8.61 -12.33
CA PHE A 121 15.53 -7.63 -11.53
C PHE A 121 15.82 -6.39 -12.38
N VAL A 122 15.18 -5.27 -12.03
CA VAL A 122 15.36 -3.96 -12.68
C VAL A 122 16.41 -3.21 -11.89
N LYS A 123 17.56 -2.96 -12.52
CA LYS A 123 18.70 -2.31 -11.88
C LYS A 123 18.59 -0.79 -11.95
N GLY A 124 19.54 -0.09 -11.34
CA GLY A 124 19.56 1.36 -11.37
C GLY A 124 19.72 1.94 -12.78
N ASP A 125 19.08 3.08 -13.00
CA ASP A 125 19.06 3.80 -14.28
C ASP A 125 18.56 2.91 -15.45
N GLU A 126 17.50 2.13 -15.22
CA GLU A 126 16.82 1.38 -16.28
C GLU A 126 15.32 1.18 -16.00
N TYR A 127 14.58 0.85 -17.04
CA TYR A 127 13.14 0.67 -16.96
C TYR A 127 12.69 -0.59 -17.69
N LEU A 128 11.71 -1.29 -17.12
CA LEU A 128 10.93 -2.30 -17.83
C LEU A 128 9.69 -1.62 -18.41
N LEU A 129 9.53 -1.68 -19.73
CA LEU A 129 8.38 -1.15 -20.43
C LEU A 129 7.55 -2.29 -21.01
N VAL A 130 6.25 -2.28 -20.75
CA VAL A 130 5.29 -3.22 -21.35
C VAL A 130 4.43 -2.44 -22.33
N ASP A 131 4.57 -2.75 -23.61
CA ASP A 131 3.83 -2.04 -24.66
C ASP A 131 2.34 -2.43 -24.65
N ALA A 132 1.49 -1.48 -25.02
CA ALA A 132 0.06 -1.70 -25.08
C ALA A 132 -0.27 -2.89 -26.02
N GLY A 133 -1.08 -3.83 -25.52
CA GLY A 133 -1.38 -5.06 -26.23
C GLY A 133 -0.39 -6.20 -26.00
N ALA A 134 0.68 -5.98 -25.21
CA ALA A 134 1.54 -7.04 -24.67
C ALA A 134 1.16 -7.35 -23.21
N THR A 135 1.29 -8.61 -22.81
CA THR A 135 1.08 -9.04 -21.43
C THR A 135 2.27 -9.85 -20.93
N LEU A 136 2.82 -9.45 -19.79
CA LEU A 136 3.82 -10.19 -19.05
C LEU A 136 3.12 -11.04 -17.97
N TYR A 137 3.07 -12.34 -18.18
CA TYR A 137 2.50 -13.30 -17.24
C TYR A 137 3.56 -13.81 -16.25
N ALA A 138 3.20 -13.81 -14.97
CA ALA A 138 4.00 -14.39 -13.90
C ALA A 138 4.06 -15.92 -14.00
N SER A 139 5.21 -16.52 -13.75
CA SER A 139 5.30 -17.98 -13.53
C SER A 139 4.40 -18.40 -12.38
N ARG A 140 3.73 -19.53 -12.50
CA ARG A 140 3.03 -20.16 -11.37
C ARG A 140 3.83 -21.30 -10.71
N ASN A 141 5.09 -21.45 -11.08
CA ASN A 141 6.00 -22.39 -10.44
C ASN A 141 6.67 -21.72 -9.22
N ALA A 142 6.29 -22.14 -8.02
CA ALA A 142 6.80 -21.60 -6.77
C ALA A 142 8.35 -21.68 -6.66
N GLY A 143 8.94 -22.70 -7.28
CA GLY A 143 10.40 -22.86 -7.31
C GLY A 143 11.15 -21.75 -8.02
N ASP A 144 10.52 -21.07 -8.97
CA ASP A 144 11.13 -19.95 -9.71
C ASP A 144 11.36 -18.73 -8.81
N TYR A 145 10.52 -18.56 -7.79
CA TYR A 145 10.55 -17.41 -6.87
C TYR A 145 11.33 -17.65 -5.59
N GLN A 146 11.78 -18.89 -5.33
CA GLN A 146 12.45 -19.23 -4.06
C GLN A 146 13.70 -18.39 -3.82
N LYS A 147 13.73 -17.62 -2.73
CA LYS A 147 14.93 -16.92 -2.28
C LYS A 147 15.97 -17.90 -1.77
N PRO A 148 17.24 -17.79 -2.20
CA PRO A 148 18.30 -18.66 -1.73
C PRO A 148 18.57 -18.48 -0.24
N GLY A 149 18.59 -19.58 0.51
CA GLY A 149 18.97 -19.59 1.93
C GLY A 149 17.84 -19.25 2.89
N ASP A 150 16.67 -18.82 2.44
CA ASP A 150 15.52 -18.60 3.31
C ASP A 150 14.90 -19.91 3.78
N VAL A 151 14.48 -19.91 5.06
CA VAL A 151 13.83 -21.06 5.69
C VAL A 151 12.39 -21.20 5.19
N ALA A 152 11.73 -20.08 4.94
CA ALA A 152 10.39 -20.06 4.36
C ALA A 152 10.44 -20.47 2.90
N LYS A 153 9.57 -21.39 2.50
CA LYS A 153 9.47 -21.84 1.12
C LYS A 153 8.40 -21.07 0.38
N CYS A 154 8.71 -20.58 -0.80
CA CYS A 154 7.74 -19.99 -1.70
C CYS A 154 6.67 -21.01 -2.10
N GLY A 155 5.39 -20.62 -2.07
CA GLY A 155 4.26 -21.53 -2.28
C GLY A 155 3.86 -22.35 -1.06
N TYR A 156 4.29 -21.96 0.16
CA TYR A 156 4.02 -22.66 1.41
C TYR A 156 3.53 -21.70 2.50
N ILE A 157 2.79 -22.22 3.47
CA ILE A 157 2.46 -21.50 4.70
C ILE A 157 3.61 -21.69 5.70
N ALA A 158 4.12 -20.61 6.28
CA ALA A 158 5.23 -20.61 7.22
C ALA A 158 5.01 -19.62 8.38
N SER A 159 5.99 -19.49 9.27
CA SER A 159 5.96 -18.48 10.33
C SER A 159 6.33 -17.07 9.83
N GLN A 160 6.89 -16.95 8.62
CA GLN A 160 7.31 -15.71 7.96
C GLN A 160 6.87 -15.73 6.50
N ASP A 161 6.79 -14.58 5.88
CA ASP A 161 6.33 -14.33 4.51
C ASP A 161 7.43 -13.85 3.56
N ASN A 162 8.68 -14.16 3.85
CA ASN A 162 9.85 -13.64 3.14
C ASN A 162 10.48 -14.63 2.14
N GLY A 163 9.85 -15.78 1.89
CA GLY A 163 10.43 -16.88 1.09
C GLY A 163 10.48 -16.64 -0.42
N CYS A 164 9.72 -15.67 -0.94
CA CYS A 164 9.61 -15.44 -2.39
C CYS A 164 10.28 -14.13 -2.82
N TYR A 165 10.96 -14.16 -3.99
CA TYR A 165 11.15 -12.95 -4.78
C TYR A 165 9.80 -12.46 -5.35
N ALA A 166 9.70 -11.17 -5.65
CA ALA A 166 8.60 -10.65 -6.47
C ALA A 166 8.78 -11.05 -7.95
N LEU A 167 7.74 -10.89 -8.76
CA LEU A 167 7.90 -11.02 -10.21
C LEU A 167 8.85 -9.95 -10.73
N ILE A 168 8.71 -8.71 -10.28
CA ILE A 168 9.61 -7.61 -10.60
C ILE A 168 10.24 -7.10 -9.31
N ASN A 169 11.56 -7.21 -9.22
CA ASN A 169 12.36 -6.75 -8.09
C ASN A 169 13.10 -5.49 -8.52
N MET A 170 12.78 -4.33 -7.90
CA MET A 170 13.51 -3.09 -8.09
C MET A 170 14.84 -3.20 -7.33
N ASP A 171 15.95 -3.38 -8.06
CA ASP A 171 17.30 -3.67 -7.52
C ASP A 171 18.27 -2.47 -7.74
N GLY A 172 17.71 -1.29 -7.95
CA GLY A 172 18.50 -0.06 -8.07
C GLY A 172 17.63 1.18 -8.24
N SER A 173 18.19 2.32 -7.87
CA SER A 173 17.53 3.63 -7.89
C SER A 173 17.38 4.21 -9.30
N ASN A 174 16.52 5.23 -9.44
CA ASN A 174 16.22 5.89 -10.71
C ASN A 174 15.76 4.89 -11.77
N SER A 175 14.79 4.08 -11.44
CA SER A 175 14.31 2.94 -12.22
C SER A 175 12.79 2.84 -12.20
N GLY A 176 12.21 1.97 -13.01
CA GLY A 176 10.75 1.85 -12.98
C GLY A 176 10.16 0.75 -13.85
N VAL A 177 8.84 0.64 -13.70
CA VAL A 177 7.96 -0.19 -14.52
C VAL A 177 6.97 0.73 -15.24
N ILE A 178 6.95 0.67 -16.54
CA ILE A 178 6.19 1.61 -17.37
C ILE A 178 5.36 0.83 -18.38
N GLY A 179 4.13 1.27 -18.61
CA GLY A 179 3.32 0.81 -19.74
C GLY A 179 3.19 1.87 -20.81
N THR A 180 2.71 1.48 -21.96
CA THR A 180 2.18 2.40 -22.97
C THR A 180 0.68 2.28 -23.06
N ARG A 181 0.05 3.28 -23.66
CA ARG A 181 -1.40 3.32 -23.85
C ARG A 181 -1.77 3.21 -25.33
N ALA A 182 -2.63 2.26 -25.65
CA ALA A 182 -3.21 2.15 -26.99
C ALA A 182 -4.27 3.25 -27.26
N PRO A 183 -4.61 3.52 -28.53
CA PRO A 183 -5.66 4.50 -28.87
C PRO A 183 -7.06 4.20 -28.30
N ASN A 184 -7.35 2.94 -27.95
CA ASN A 184 -8.59 2.53 -27.28
C ASN A 184 -8.55 2.69 -25.75
N GLY A 185 -7.44 3.16 -25.20
CA GLY A 185 -7.24 3.36 -23.77
C GLY A 185 -6.54 2.22 -23.04
N ASN A 186 -6.46 1.02 -23.61
CA ASN A 186 -5.83 -0.11 -22.96
C ASN A 186 -4.34 0.13 -22.68
N LEU A 187 -3.86 -0.39 -21.56
CA LEU A 187 -2.47 -0.34 -21.12
C LEU A 187 -1.72 -1.63 -21.47
N GLY A 188 -0.40 -1.61 -21.36
CA GLY A 188 0.40 -2.83 -21.28
C GLY A 188 0.18 -3.50 -19.93
N THR A 189 0.05 -4.84 -19.91
CA THR A 189 -0.42 -5.58 -18.74
C THR A 189 0.66 -6.44 -18.12
N ILE A 190 0.69 -6.51 -16.78
CA ILE A 190 1.47 -7.46 -15.98
C ILE A 190 0.48 -8.29 -15.16
N ASP A 191 0.36 -9.58 -15.49
CA ASP A 191 -0.60 -10.49 -14.87
C ASP A 191 0.10 -11.44 -13.91
N GLY A 192 -0.20 -11.29 -12.61
CA GLY A 192 0.34 -12.12 -11.53
C GLY A 192 -0.22 -13.52 -11.47
N ARG A 193 -1.36 -13.78 -12.10
CA ARG A 193 -2.06 -15.08 -12.12
C ARG A 193 -2.32 -15.67 -10.72
N GLY A 194 -2.69 -14.83 -9.76
CA GLY A 194 -2.97 -15.22 -8.37
C GLY A 194 -4.05 -16.31 -8.23
N TRP A 195 -4.99 -16.34 -9.18
CA TRP A 195 -6.05 -17.36 -9.29
C TRP A 195 -5.55 -18.71 -9.79
N ALA A 196 -4.37 -18.79 -10.42
CA ALA A 196 -3.91 -20.01 -11.07
C ALA A 196 -3.29 -20.99 -10.06
N THR A 197 -3.50 -22.28 -10.32
CA THR A 197 -2.95 -23.36 -9.49
C THR A 197 -1.42 -23.33 -9.47
N ILE A 198 -0.84 -23.34 -8.28
CA ILE A 198 0.61 -23.32 -8.04
C ILE A 198 1.23 -24.61 -8.57
N ILE A 199 2.40 -24.51 -9.21
CA ILE A 199 3.26 -25.64 -9.52
C ILE A 199 4.36 -25.72 -8.46
N ASN A 200 4.59 -26.90 -7.91
CA ASN A 200 5.58 -27.16 -6.84
C ASN A 200 5.33 -26.37 -5.55
N GLY A 201 4.07 -26.01 -5.26
CA GLY A 201 3.63 -25.46 -3.99
C GLY A 201 3.36 -26.55 -2.93
N GLU A 202 2.86 -26.12 -1.77
CA GLU A 202 2.50 -27.02 -0.66
C GLU A 202 1.28 -27.87 -1.00
N TYR A 203 0.29 -27.26 -1.68
CA TYR A 203 -0.97 -27.87 -2.04
C TYR A 203 -1.26 -27.69 -3.53
N ASP A 204 -2.19 -28.47 -4.05
CA ASP A 204 -2.70 -28.33 -5.42
C ASP A 204 -3.81 -27.26 -5.45
N GLU A 205 -3.43 -26.03 -5.22
CA GLU A 205 -4.33 -24.88 -5.12
C GLU A 205 -3.74 -23.61 -5.72
N SER A 206 -4.54 -22.54 -5.82
CA SER A 206 -4.09 -21.23 -6.30
C SER A 206 -3.32 -20.47 -5.22
N TRP A 207 -2.57 -19.43 -5.63
CA TRP A 207 -1.92 -18.51 -4.71
C TRP A 207 -2.93 -17.86 -3.75
N TRP A 208 -4.09 -17.46 -4.25
CA TRP A 208 -5.14 -16.87 -3.41
C TRP A 208 -5.71 -17.87 -2.40
N ALA A 209 -5.94 -19.11 -2.82
CA ALA A 209 -6.40 -20.15 -1.89
C ALA A 209 -5.38 -20.43 -0.79
N LEU A 210 -4.08 -20.43 -1.09
CA LEU A 210 -3.01 -20.52 -0.08
C LEU A 210 -3.08 -19.33 0.89
N GLY A 211 -3.33 -18.12 0.39
CA GLY A 211 -3.53 -16.92 1.21
C GLY A 211 -4.71 -17.04 2.16
N GLU A 212 -5.83 -17.58 1.67
CA GLU A 212 -7.01 -17.81 2.50
C GLU A 212 -6.76 -18.88 3.58
N GLN A 213 -6.02 -19.94 3.28
CA GLN A 213 -5.68 -20.97 4.26
C GLN A 213 -4.76 -20.42 5.37
N ALA A 214 -3.87 -19.48 5.06
CA ALA A 214 -2.99 -18.84 6.04
C ALA A 214 -3.75 -18.12 7.17
N LYS A 215 -5.04 -17.77 6.98
CA LYS A 215 -5.91 -17.25 8.06
C LYS A 215 -6.03 -18.18 9.25
N SER A 216 -5.88 -19.48 9.03
CA SER A 216 -5.97 -20.50 10.10
C SER A 216 -4.72 -20.59 10.98
N GLY A 217 -3.67 -19.85 10.65
CA GLY A 217 -2.41 -19.75 11.38
C GLY A 217 -1.22 -19.88 10.45
N GLY A 218 -0.35 -18.89 10.46
CA GLY A 218 0.83 -18.78 9.63
C GLY A 218 0.79 -17.58 8.68
N LYS A 219 1.83 -17.52 7.84
CA LYS A 219 2.01 -16.51 6.80
C LYS A 219 2.08 -17.19 5.45
N GLN A 220 1.37 -16.66 4.48
CA GLN A 220 1.48 -17.09 3.08
C GLN A 220 2.83 -16.65 2.49
N ASN A 221 3.49 -17.54 1.76
CA ASN A 221 4.66 -17.20 0.99
C ASN A 221 4.28 -17.19 -0.49
N ASN A 222 3.64 -16.11 -0.91
CA ASN A 222 3.26 -15.83 -2.28
C ASN A 222 4.18 -14.75 -2.85
N PRO A 223 4.51 -14.76 -4.13
CA PRO A 223 5.27 -13.67 -4.76
C PRO A 223 4.42 -12.39 -4.82
N MET A 224 5.02 -11.25 -4.52
CA MET A 224 4.46 -9.94 -4.84
C MET A 224 4.61 -9.68 -6.33
N LEU A 225 3.87 -8.71 -6.86
CA LEU A 225 4.03 -8.35 -8.27
C LEU A 225 5.26 -7.46 -8.46
N ILE A 226 5.34 -6.34 -7.74
CA ILE A 226 6.48 -5.41 -7.78
C ILE A 226 6.97 -5.16 -6.34
N ASN A 227 8.26 -5.34 -6.10
CA ASN A 227 8.86 -5.06 -4.79
C ASN A 227 10.21 -4.34 -4.95
N GLY A 228 10.43 -3.32 -4.10
CA GLY A 228 11.70 -2.60 -3.98
C GLY A 228 12.10 -2.41 -2.53
N TYR A 229 13.38 -2.53 -2.23
CA TYR A 229 13.91 -2.32 -0.89
C TYR A 229 15.19 -1.48 -0.93
N GLY A 230 15.17 -0.32 -0.25
CA GLY A 230 16.34 0.59 -0.18
C GLY A 230 16.68 1.22 -1.53
N VAL A 231 15.69 1.46 -2.37
CA VAL A 231 15.83 2.06 -3.70
C VAL A 231 15.13 3.42 -3.74
N ASN A 232 15.69 4.37 -4.47
CA ASN A 232 15.16 5.72 -4.59
C ASN A 232 14.69 6.01 -6.01
N ASP A 233 13.82 7.01 -6.14
CA ASP A 233 13.34 7.51 -7.44
C ASP A 233 12.75 6.37 -8.31
N VAL A 234 11.81 5.62 -7.72
CA VAL A 234 11.08 4.55 -8.41
C VAL A 234 9.84 5.12 -9.09
N THR A 235 9.65 4.79 -10.37
CA THR A 235 8.49 5.23 -11.15
C THR A 235 7.68 4.03 -11.64
N ILE A 236 6.40 3.98 -11.29
CA ILE A 236 5.41 3.03 -11.84
C ILE A 236 4.40 3.87 -12.63
N TYR A 237 4.32 3.66 -13.94
CA TYR A 237 3.60 4.59 -14.81
C TYR A 237 2.83 3.90 -15.93
N GLN A 238 1.54 4.22 -16.06
CA GLN A 238 0.66 3.79 -17.16
C GLN A 238 0.72 2.29 -17.47
N VAL A 239 0.75 1.44 -16.46
CA VAL A 239 0.74 -0.02 -16.58
C VAL A 239 -0.50 -0.58 -15.90
N ASP A 240 -1.04 -1.65 -16.45
CA ASP A 240 -2.12 -2.44 -15.88
C ASP A 240 -1.52 -3.62 -15.11
N LEU A 241 -1.84 -3.73 -13.82
CA LEU A 241 -1.35 -4.74 -12.88
C LEU A 241 -2.52 -5.62 -12.44
N THR A 242 -2.57 -6.85 -12.94
CA THR A 242 -3.73 -7.71 -12.69
C THR A 242 -3.37 -8.94 -11.85
N ASP A 243 -4.34 -9.42 -11.08
CA ASP A 243 -4.32 -10.73 -10.43
C ASP A 243 -3.04 -11.04 -9.65
N SER A 244 -2.54 -10.07 -8.87
CA SER A 244 -1.36 -10.32 -8.03
C SER A 244 -1.58 -11.50 -7.07
N PRO A 245 -0.60 -12.38 -6.87
CA PRO A 245 -0.67 -13.43 -5.85
C PRO A 245 -0.62 -12.93 -4.41
N PHE A 246 -0.07 -11.70 -4.19
CA PHE A 246 0.11 -11.02 -2.92
C PHE A 246 0.07 -9.50 -3.19
N PHE A 247 0.80 -8.65 -2.49
CA PHE A 247 0.83 -7.20 -2.78
C PHE A 247 1.15 -6.89 -4.24
N HIS A 248 0.48 -5.89 -4.82
CA HIS A 248 0.81 -5.43 -6.17
C HIS A 248 2.10 -4.61 -6.17
N ILE A 249 2.18 -3.58 -5.34
CA ILE A 249 3.35 -2.70 -5.27
C ILE A 249 3.75 -2.51 -3.81
N LEU A 250 4.95 -2.98 -3.44
CA LEU A 250 5.55 -2.70 -2.14
C LEU A 250 6.93 -2.06 -2.36
N ILE A 251 7.06 -0.75 -2.10
CA ILE A 251 8.34 -0.04 -2.14
C ILE A 251 8.67 0.42 -0.73
N GLN A 252 9.90 0.13 -0.29
CA GLN A 252 10.24 0.31 1.10
C GLN A 252 11.67 0.77 1.35
N ASN A 253 11.86 1.61 2.37
CA ASN A 253 13.16 2.13 2.83
C ASN A 253 13.89 2.99 1.77
N GLY A 254 13.15 3.82 1.05
CA GLY A 254 13.67 4.69 0.02
C GLY A 254 13.09 6.09 0.07
N THR A 255 13.23 6.81 -1.04
CA THR A 255 12.65 8.14 -1.24
C THR A 255 12.33 8.36 -2.72
N GLY A 256 11.25 9.10 -3.00
CA GLY A 256 10.92 9.49 -4.37
C GLY A 256 10.08 8.47 -5.15
N LEU A 257 9.16 7.77 -4.49
CA LEU A 257 8.22 6.90 -5.19
C LEU A 257 7.18 7.73 -5.96
N THR A 258 7.03 7.44 -7.25
CA THR A 258 5.96 7.98 -8.08
C THR A 258 5.16 6.84 -8.71
N VAL A 259 3.86 6.76 -8.38
CA VAL A 259 2.88 5.90 -9.03
C VAL A 259 1.88 6.80 -9.75
N TRP A 260 1.68 6.58 -11.05
CA TRP A 260 0.89 7.52 -11.84
C TRP A 260 0.15 6.86 -13.00
N GLY A 261 -1.19 7.01 -13.01
CA GLY A 261 -2.02 6.59 -14.13
C GLY A 261 -2.03 5.10 -14.37
N ILE A 262 -1.89 4.30 -13.33
CA ILE A 262 -1.95 2.84 -13.39
C ILE A 262 -3.38 2.32 -13.18
N GLU A 263 -3.60 1.10 -13.60
CA GLU A 263 -4.78 0.31 -13.27
C GLU A 263 -4.32 -0.89 -12.44
N ILE A 264 -5.01 -1.18 -11.33
CA ILE A 264 -4.86 -2.41 -10.56
C ILE A 264 -6.18 -3.14 -10.61
N ASP A 265 -6.17 -4.38 -11.13
CA ASP A 265 -7.38 -5.18 -11.36
C ASP A 265 -7.26 -6.56 -10.71
N THR A 266 -7.75 -6.69 -9.48
CA THR A 266 -7.82 -7.93 -8.73
C THR A 266 -9.15 -7.97 -7.96
N PRO A 267 -9.89 -9.10 -7.91
CA PRO A 267 -11.19 -9.15 -7.25
C PRO A 267 -11.12 -8.79 -5.76
N ALA A 268 -12.13 -8.07 -5.28
CA ALA A 268 -12.30 -7.70 -3.87
C ALA A 268 -12.43 -8.91 -2.91
N VAL A 269 -12.81 -10.08 -3.42
CA VAL A 269 -13.10 -11.27 -2.62
C VAL A 269 -12.31 -12.47 -3.10
N GLY A 270 -11.72 -13.20 -2.16
CA GLY A 270 -10.96 -14.41 -2.44
C GLY A 270 -9.48 -14.18 -2.78
N ALA A 271 -9.06 -12.93 -2.90
CA ALA A 271 -7.69 -12.51 -3.21
C ALA A 271 -7.06 -11.80 -2.00
N ARG A 272 -6.84 -12.52 -0.92
CA ARG A 272 -6.37 -11.98 0.36
C ARG A 272 -4.98 -11.36 0.28
N ASN A 273 -4.81 -10.19 0.93
CA ASN A 273 -3.56 -9.42 0.99
C ASN A 273 -3.00 -9.08 -0.40
N THR A 274 -3.88 -8.73 -1.30
CA THR A 274 -3.51 -8.21 -2.62
C THR A 274 -3.56 -6.68 -2.62
N ASP A 275 -2.99 -6.08 -1.56
CA ASP A 275 -2.91 -4.64 -1.38
C ASP A 275 -2.40 -3.96 -2.67
N GLY A 276 -2.96 -2.78 -2.99
CA GLY A 276 -2.65 -2.06 -4.20
C GLY A 276 -1.28 -1.40 -4.16
N ILE A 277 -1.12 -0.37 -3.35
CA ILE A 277 0.10 0.45 -3.33
C ILE A 277 0.55 0.67 -1.88
N ASP A 278 1.70 0.11 -1.53
CA ASP A 278 2.26 0.08 -0.17
C ASP A 278 3.60 0.81 -0.06
N PRO A 279 3.61 2.14 0.17
CA PRO A 279 4.80 2.84 0.59
C PRO A 279 5.11 2.52 2.06
N LYS A 280 6.29 1.95 2.32
CA LYS A 280 6.70 1.59 3.67
C LYS A 280 8.06 2.18 4.02
N ASN A 281 8.17 2.95 5.12
CA ASN A 281 9.41 3.66 5.46
C ASN A 281 9.90 4.50 4.27
N GLU A 282 8.98 5.15 3.58
CA GLU A 282 9.21 5.83 2.30
C GLU A 282 8.96 7.33 2.44
N THR A 283 9.77 8.15 1.81
CA THR A 283 9.58 9.60 1.83
C THR A 283 9.41 10.16 0.41
N ASP A 284 8.72 11.31 0.31
CA ASP A 284 8.46 11.98 -0.98
C ASP A 284 7.69 11.08 -1.97
N VAL A 285 6.51 10.66 -1.54
CA VAL A 285 5.64 9.72 -2.27
C VAL A 285 4.55 10.46 -3.04
N VAL A 286 4.40 10.15 -4.31
CA VAL A 286 3.29 10.62 -5.16
C VAL A 286 2.53 9.43 -5.73
N ILE A 287 1.23 9.36 -5.46
CA ILE A 287 0.29 8.36 -6.01
C ILE A 287 -0.84 9.15 -6.65
N ALA A 288 -0.98 9.08 -7.97
CA ALA A 288 -1.92 9.96 -8.65
C ALA A 288 -2.55 9.38 -9.93
N HIS A 289 -3.82 9.71 -10.13
CA HIS A 289 -4.59 9.34 -11.32
C HIS A 289 -4.76 7.83 -11.53
N ASP A 290 -4.89 7.07 -10.45
CA ASP A 290 -4.91 5.61 -10.46
C ASP A 290 -6.31 5.05 -10.25
N MET A 291 -6.56 3.88 -10.85
CA MET A 291 -7.79 3.10 -10.69
C MET A 291 -7.43 1.78 -10.02
N VAL A 292 -7.94 1.54 -8.83
CA VAL A 292 -7.52 0.41 -7.99
C VAL A 292 -8.71 -0.41 -7.55
N GLN A 293 -8.75 -1.69 -7.91
CA GLN A 293 -9.57 -2.70 -7.23
C GLN A 293 -8.70 -3.87 -6.82
N ASP A 294 -8.85 -4.30 -5.57
CA ASP A 294 -8.05 -5.36 -4.99
C ASP A 294 -8.75 -6.03 -3.79
N GLY A 295 -8.13 -7.05 -3.22
CA GLY A 295 -8.68 -7.80 -2.09
C GLY A 295 -8.17 -7.36 -0.72
N ASP A 296 -7.53 -6.16 -0.60
CA ASP A 296 -7.08 -5.60 0.68
C ASP A 296 -7.03 -4.05 0.60
N ASP A 297 -6.01 -3.38 1.14
CA ASP A 297 -5.90 -1.92 1.16
C ASP A 297 -5.61 -1.35 -0.25
N CYS A 298 -6.38 -0.38 -0.70
CA CYS A 298 -6.15 0.37 -1.94
C CYS A 298 -4.77 1.06 -1.94
N VAL A 299 -4.51 1.81 -0.87
CA VAL A 299 -3.20 2.40 -0.54
C VAL A 299 -2.94 2.17 0.95
N ALA A 300 -1.76 1.68 1.32
CA ALA A 300 -1.39 1.48 2.71
C ALA A 300 -0.03 2.09 3.06
N PHE A 301 -0.04 3.19 3.81
CA PHE A 301 1.18 3.78 4.36
C PHE A 301 1.57 3.10 5.66
N THR A 302 2.78 2.56 5.74
CA THR A 302 3.28 1.89 6.96
C THR A 302 4.69 2.34 7.32
N SER A 303 5.08 2.18 8.60
CA SER A 303 6.44 2.48 9.04
C SER A 303 6.90 1.56 10.17
N ASP A 304 8.11 1.02 10.01
CA ASP A 304 8.82 0.23 11.02
C ASP A 304 9.67 1.13 11.95
N PRO A 305 10.07 0.67 13.13
CA PRO A 305 10.86 1.46 14.06
C PRO A 305 12.13 2.05 13.44
N GLY A 306 12.33 3.35 13.62
CA GLY A 306 13.54 4.06 13.24
C GLY A 306 13.54 4.65 11.84
N THR A 307 12.53 4.38 11.01
CA THR A 307 12.41 4.98 9.68
C THR A 307 10.98 5.46 9.46
N PRO A 308 10.74 6.76 9.31
CA PRO A 308 9.40 7.29 9.10
C PRO A 308 8.91 7.07 7.67
N THR A 309 7.60 7.28 7.47
CA THR A 309 7.00 7.54 6.16
C THR A 309 6.47 8.97 6.16
N GLU A 310 6.98 9.79 5.25
CA GLU A 310 6.74 11.23 5.27
C GLU A 310 6.55 11.83 3.88
N ASN A 311 5.87 12.99 3.83
CA ASN A 311 5.68 13.75 2.60
C ASN A 311 5.02 12.89 1.50
N ALA A 312 3.78 12.51 1.69
CA ALA A 312 3.04 11.72 0.71
C ALA A 312 1.83 12.50 0.18
N THR A 313 1.58 12.39 -1.11
CA THR A 313 0.36 12.88 -1.75
C THR A 313 -0.33 11.75 -2.50
N VAL A 314 -1.62 11.57 -2.22
CA VAL A 314 -2.56 10.73 -2.98
C VAL A 314 -3.59 11.65 -3.61
N GLU A 315 -3.66 11.69 -4.94
CA GLU A 315 -4.57 12.60 -5.66
C GLU A 315 -5.23 11.93 -6.86
N ASP A 316 -6.54 12.11 -7.00
CA ASP A 316 -7.32 11.55 -8.11
C ASP A 316 -7.15 10.03 -8.21
N VAL A 317 -7.26 9.35 -7.06
CA VAL A 317 -7.20 7.89 -6.94
C VAL A 317 -8.59 7.34 -6.64
N HIS A 318 -8.96 6.31 -7.36
CA HIS A 318 -10.29 5.71 -7.30
C HIS A 318 -10.20 4.26 -6.89
N CYS A 319 -10.76 3.91 -5.72
CA CYS A 319 -10.71 2.58 -5.10
C CYS A 319 -12.07 1.87 -5.23
N TYR A 320 -12.07 0.58 -5.55
CA TYR A 320 -13.29 -0.23 -5.77
C TYR A 320 -13.21 -1.54 -5.00
N GLY A 321 -14.11 -1.75 -4.04
CA GLY A 321 -14.21 -2.97 -3.25
C GLY A 321 -12.99 -3.27 -2.36
N THR A 322 -12.16 -2.26 -2.05
CA THR A 322 -10.93 -2.41 -1.27
C THR A 322 -11.16 -2.24 0.22
N HIS A 323 -10.11 -2.42 1.04
CA HIS A 323 -10.14 -2.05 2.46
C HIS A 323 -9.91 -0.56 2.71
N GLY A 324 -9.95 0.29 1.68
CA GLY A 324 -9.86 1.74 1.73
C GLY A 324 -8.44 2.30 1.65
N ILE A 325 -8.32 3.60 1.93
CA ILE A 325 -7.02 4.29 2.02
C ILE A 325 -6.58 4.26 3.48
N SER A 326 -5.50 3.52 3.74
CA SER A 326 -5.06 3.13 5.07
C SER A 326 -3.72 3.74 5.48
N ILE A 327 -3.61 4.03 6.77
CA ILE A 327 -2.35 4.25 7.48
C ILE A 327 -2.22 3.14 8.53
N GLY A 328 -1.14 2.37 8.48
CA GLY A 328 -0.89 1.24 9.39
C GLY A 328 -1.29 -0.13 8.80
N SER A 329 -1.15 -1.23 9.61
CA SER A 329 -1.02 -1.24 11.07
C SER A 329 0.36 -0.85 11.61
N PRO A 330 1.54 -1.24 11.04
CA PRO A 330 2.79 -0.72 11.60
C PRO A 330 2.91 0.80 11.38
N THR A 331 3.06 1.54 12.49
CA THR A 331 3.28 3.00 12.48
C THR A 331 4.47 3.41 13.34
N ALA A 332 5.30 2.43 13.75
CA ALA A 332 6.30 2.62 14.81
C ALA A 332 7.46 3.57 14.43
N GLY A 333 7.72 3.79 13.16
CA GLY A 333 8.67 4.79 12.67
C GLY A 333 8.13 6.22 12.68
N GLY A 334 6.81 6.38 12.82
CA GLY A 334 6.09 7.64 12.62
C GLY A 334 5.62 7.82 11.19
N LEU A 335 4.49 8.51 11.02
CA LEU A 335 3.97 8.92 9.72
C LEU A 335 3.55 10.38 9.79
N SER A 336 3.95 11.18 8.79
CA SER A 336 3.65 12.60 8.82
C SER A 336 3.56 13.25 7.44
N ASN A 337 2.84 14.37 7.39
CA ASN A 337 2.66 15.17 6.18
C ASN A 337 2.09 14.36 5.01
N ILE A 338 0.96 13.68 5.26
CA ILE A 338 0.25 12.87 4.27
C ILE A 338 -1.01 13.61 3.83
N LEU A 339 -1.08 13.95 2.55
CA LEU A 339 -2.23 14.59 1.92
C LEU A 339 -2.95 13.60 1.00
N VAL A 340 -4.23 13.37 1.23
CA VAL A 340 -5.12 12.57 0.39
C VAL A 340 -6.23 13.50 -0.10
N ARG A 341 -6.34 13.70 -1.41
CA ARG A 341 -7.34 14.62 -1.96
C ARG A 341 -7.94 14.16 -3.29
N ASP A 342 -9.15 14.63 -3.55
CA ASP A 342 -9.87 14.35 -4.80
C ASP A 342 -9.98 12.83 -5.08
N VAL A 343 -10.23 12.03 -4.04
CA VAL A 343 -10.30 10.57 -4.13
C VAL A 343 -11.73 10.06 -4.05
N SER A 344 -11.95 8.88 -4.63
CA SER A 344 -13.25 8.21 -4.49
C SER A 344 -13.11 6.74 -4.10
N LEU A 345 -14.07 6.26 -3.28
CA LEU A 345 -14.13 4.89 -2.83
C LEU A 345 -15.52 4.33 -3.10
N ASP A 346 -15.58 3.23 -3.85
CA ASP A 346 -16.78 2.42 -4.04
C ASP A 346 -16.63 1.15 -3.18
N GLY A 347 -17.60 0.85 -2.34
CA GLY A 347 -17.62 -0.38 -1.52
C GLY A 347 -17.72 -1.67 -2.33
N TYR A 348 -17.92 -1.56 -3.63
CA TYR A 348 -18.03 -2.71 -4.54
C TYR A 348 -16.98 -2.66 -5.64
N ASP A 349 -16.43 -3.84 -5.98
CA ASP A 349 -15.59 -4.00 -7.17
C ASP A 349 -16.43 -3.96 -8.46
N SER A 350 -15.76 -3.96 -9.61
CA SER A 350 -16.42 -3.94 -10.93
C SER A 350 -17.24 -5.21 -11.23
N PHE A 351 -17.04 -6.28 -10.46
CA PHE A 351 -17.80 -7.52 -10.54
C PHE A 351 -19.04 -7.53 -9.63
N GLY A 352 -19.21 -6.50 -8.79
CA GLY A 352 -20.32 -6.36 -7.83
C GLY A 352 -20.07 -7.07 -6.52
N ASN A 353 -18.85 -7.42 -6.18
CA ASN A 353 -18.48 -7.96 -4.87
C ASN A 353 -18.13 -6.84 -3.90
N GLN A 354 -18.61 -6.94 -2.68
CA GLN A 354 -18.22 -6.08 -1.58
C GLN A 354 -17.10 -6.74 -0.78
N SER A 355 -16.09 -5.97 -0.41
CA SER A 355 -15.02 -6.42 0.48
C SER A 355 -15.58 -6.88 1.83
N THR A 356 -14.90 -7.82 2.49
CA THR A 356 -15.26 -8.28 3.84
C THR A 356 -14.77 -7.34 4.95
N ASP A 357 -13.92 -6.39 4.63
CA ASP A 357 -13.40 -5.33 5.52
C ASP A 357 -13.43 -3.98 4.79
N ASP A 358 -14.63 -3.61 4.32
CA ASP A 358 -14.88 -2.43 3.50
C ASP A 358 -14.78 -1.16 4.35
N ASN A 359 -13.71 -0.42 4.17
CA ASN A 359 -13.45 0.85 4.84
C ASN A 359 -13.23 1.98 3.82
N GLY A 360 -13.49 3.18 4.26
CA GLY A 360 -13.15 4.38 3.50
C GLY A 360 -11.78 4.93 3.88
N ILE A 361 -11.74 5.89 4.80
CA ILE A 361 -10.53 6.42 5.41
C ILE A 361 -10.22 5.61 6.66
N ARG A 362 -9.00 5.06 6.73
CA ARG A 362 -8.61 4.21 7.84
C ARG A 362 -7.23 4.57 8.42
N ILE A 363 -7.15 4.79 9.75
CA ILE A 363 -5.90 4.80 10.50
C ILE A 363 -5.98 3.70 11.55
N LYS A 364 -5.18 2.66 11.39
CA LYS A 364 -5.15 1.48 12.25
C LYS A 364 -3.75 1.25 12.79
N SER A 365 -3.62 1.02 14.09
CA SER A 365 -2.34 0.62 14.68
C SER A 365 -2.56 -0.16 15.97
N GLU A 366 -1.47 -0.61 16.60
CA GLU A 366 -1.55 -1.42 17.80
C GLU A 366 -0.32 -1.21 18.70
N PRO A 367 -0.47 -1.35 20.01
CA PRO A 367 0.67 -1.33 20.93
C PRO A 367 1.72 -2.38 20.57
N GLY A 368 2.98 -1.96 20.50
CA GLY A 368 4.10 -2.78 20.03
C GLY A 368 4.53 -2.47 18.60
N HIS A 369 3.64 -1.92 17.80
CA HIS A 369 3.91 -1.49 16.43
C HIS A 369 3.45 -0.05 16.17
N GLY A 370 3.03 0.67 17.21
CA GLY A 370 2.52 2.04 17.14
C GLY A 370 3.62 3.09 17.17
N GLY A 371 3.29 4.26 16.68
CA GLY A 371 4.10 5.47 16.71
C GLY A 371 3.20 6.68 16.51
N VAL A 372 3.82 7.85 16.28
CA VAL A 372 3.07 9.08 16.05
C VAL A 372 2.63 9.16 14.59
N VAL A 373 1.33 9.27 14.37
CA VAL A 373 0.72 9.62 13.09
C VAL A 373 0.19 11.04 13.23
N HIS A 374 0.74 11.98 12.45
CA HIS A 374 0.34 13.39 12.57
C HIS A 374 0.44 14.14 11.24
N LEU A 375 -0.21 15.31 11.17
CA LEU A 375 -0.32 16.08 9.92
C LEU A 375 -0.84 15.20 8.78
N VAL A 376 -2.02 14.62 8.96
CA VAL A 376 -2.71 13.86 7.92
C VAL A 376 -3.97 14.60 7.52
N THR A 377 -4.10 14.88 6.25
CA THR A 377 -5.24 15.62 5.71
C THR A 377 -5.92 14.84 4.61
N TYR A 378 -7.23 14.69 4.72
CA TYR A 378 -8.12 14.14 3.71
C TYR A 378 -9.02 15.25 3.21
N GLU A 379 -8.95 15.56 1.91
CA GLU A 379 -9.72 16.63 1.26
C GLU A 379 -10.55 16.09 0.10
N GLN A 380 -11.80 16.52 -0.02
CA GLN A 380 -12.67 16.23 -1.17
C GLN A 380 -12.80 14.72 -1.45
N VAL A 381 -13.22 13.97 -0.44
CA VAL A 381 -13.37 12.52 -0.51
C VAL A 381 -14.81 12.14 -0.84
N CYS A 382 -14.98 11.29 -1.84
CA CYS A 382 -16.27 10.74 -2.25
C CYS A 382 -16.38 9.26 -1.94
N MET A 383 -17.49 8.82 -1.32
CA MET A 383 -17.73 7.42 -1.03
C MET A 383 -19.14 6.99 -1.47
N THR A 384 -19.24 5.77 -2.00
CA THR A 384 -20.53 5.12 -2.24
C THR A 384 -20.49 3.67 -1.80
N GLY A 385 -21.52 3.20 -1.11
CA GLY A 385 -21.64 1.81 -0.67
C GLY A 385 -20.62 1.35 0.38
N VAL A 386 -19.78 2.25 0.90
CA VAL A 386 -18.73 1.92 1.88
C VAL A 386 -19.32 1.62 3.25
N GLU A 387 -18.94 0.49 3.86
CA GLU A 387 -19.48 0.04 5.15
C GLU A 387 -18.97 0.87 6.33
N HIS A 388 -17.67 1.17 6.37
CA HIS A 388 -17.03 1.94 7.44
C HIS A 388 -16.36 3.20 6.88
N PRO A 389 -17.10 4.32 6.67
CA PRO A 389 -16.53 5.52 6.05
C PRO A 389 -15.32 6.10 6.78
N LEU A 390 -15.33 6.09 8.12
CA LEU A 390 -14.26 6.64 8.98
C LEU A 390 -13.88 5.60 10.04
N PHE A 391 -12.61 5.16 10.04
CA PHE A 391 -12.17 4.12 10.94
C PHE A 391 -10.79 4.46 11.54
N PHE A 392 -10.79 4.89 12.82
CA PHE A 392 -9.57 5.27 13.54
C PHE A 392 -9.43 4.44 14.79
N THR A 393 -8.44 3.53 14.87
CA THR A 393 -8.19 2.70 16.05
C THR A 393 -6.70 2.49 16.37
N PRO A 394 -6.25 2.78 17.58
CA PRO A 394 -4.94 2.41 18.09
C PRO A 394 -4.91 1.00 18.72
N HIS A 395 -6.00 0.25 18.64
CA HIS A 395 -6.16 -1.08 19.23
C HIS A 395 -6.57 -2.12 18.17
N TYR A 396 -5.92 -2.07 17.00
CA TYR A 396 -6.22 -2.95 15.86
C TYR A 396 -6.02 -4.44 16.17
N SER A 397 -5.16 -4.76 17.13
CA SER A 397 -5.02 -6.11 17.68
C SER A 397 -5.14 -6.13 19.20
N SER A 398 -5.17 -7.33 19.78
CA SER A 398 -5.22 -7.55 21.24
C SER A 398 -3.84 -7.40 21.91
N SER A 399 -2.89 -6.69 21.32
CA SER A 399 -1.56 -6.46 21.89
C SER A 399 -1.65 -5.69 23.22
N THR A 400 -0.87 -6.11 24.21
CA THR A 400 -0.74 -5.45 25.52
C THR A 400 0.66 -4.84 25.72
N SER A 401 1.41 -4.62 24.64
CA SER A 401 2.72 -3.98 24.70
C SER A 401 2.61 -2.56 25.27
N THR A 402 3.62 -2.12 25.99
CA THR A 402 3.75 -0.73 26.46
C THR A 402 4.83 0.03 25.69
N GLN A 403 5.46 -0.62 24.71
CA GLN A 403 6.41 0.00 23.80
C GLN A 403 5.69 0.34 22.48
N TYR A 404 6.15 1.37 21.80
CA TYR A 404 5.59 1.77 20.50
C TYR A 404 4.06 1.89 20.55
N ILE A 405 3.57 2.81 21.38
CA ILE A 405 2.13 3.09 21.47
C ILE A 405 1.67 3.96 20.31
N PRO A 406 0.48 3.69 19.75
CA PRO A 406 -0.07 4.53 18.68
C PRO A 406 -0.56 5.87 19.22
N ILE A 407 -0.20 6.97 18.54
CA ILE A 407 -0.65 8.33 18.87
C ILE A 407 -1.13 8.98 17.57
N PHE A 408 -2.40 9.38 17.50
CA PHE A 408 -3.02 10.01 16.31
C PHE A 408 -3.37 11.45 16.61
N GLN A 409 -2.69 12.39 15.99
CA GLN A 409 -2.88 13.83 16.22
C GLN A 409 -2.79 14.63 14.91
N ASP A 410 -3.39 15.80 14.91
CA ASP A 410 -3.46 16.67 13.73
C ASP A 410 -4.04 15.94 12.49
N ILE A 411 -5.13 15.22 12.69
CA ILE A 411 -5.87 14.55 11.62
C ILE A 411 -7.00 15.47 11.16
N VAL A 412 -7.04 15.78 9.88
CA VAL A 412 -8.06 16.65 9.28
C VAL A 412 -8.82 15.90 8.19
N VAL A 413 -10.14 15.95 8.26
CA VAL A 413 -11.04 15.51 7.18
C VAL A 413 -11.87 16.71 6.76
N ASP A 414 -11.59 17.27 5.58
CA ASP A 414 -12.26 18.45 5.05
C ASP A 414 -12.90 18.16 3.69
N GLY A 415 -14.22 18.13 3.67
CA GLY A 415 -14.97 17.76 2.48
C GLY A 415 -15.05 16.26 2.25
N LEU A 416 -15.96 15.58 2.93
CA LEU A 416 -16.27 14.17 2.68
C LEU A 416 -17.78 13.98 2.48
N ARG A 417 -18.12 13.20 1.46
CA ARG A 417 -19.49 12.75 1.23
C ARG A 417 -19.57 11.24 1.06
N ALA A 418 -20.33 10.57 1.93
CA ALA A 418 -20.67 9.15 1.79
C ALA A 418 -22.15 8.96 1.52
N THR A 419 -22.46 8.08 0.55
CA THR A 419 -23.82 7.74 0.13
C THR A 419 -23.97 6.24 -0.10
N GLY A 420 -25.18 5.70 0.08
CA GLY A 420 -25.47 4.28 -0.14
C GLY A 420 -24.78 3.33 0.84
N SER A 421 -24.31 3.84 1.96
CA SER A 421 -23.64 3.01 2.98
C SER A 421 -24.58 1.92 3.49
N PRO A 422 -24.15 0.62 3.51
CA PRO A 422 -25.02 -0.46 3.99
C PRO A 422 -25.35 -0.29 5.47
N SER A 423 -26.43 -0.89 5.93
CA SER A 423 -26.87 -0.83 7.34
C SER A 423 -26.70 -2.21 8.02
N PRO A 424 -26.18 -2.28 9.24
CA PRO A 424 -25.76 -1.19 10.11
C PRO A 424 -24.27 -0.85 9.90
N THR A 425 -23.97 0.26 9.29
CA THR A 425 -22.61 0.76 9.20
C THR A 425 -22.20 1.50 10.48
N SER A 426 -20.91 1.58 10.78
CA SER A 426 -20.44 2.34 11.91
C SER A 426 -19.07 2.95 11.66
N SER A 427 -18.96 4.26 11.88
CA SER A 427 -17.66 4.91 11.99
C SER A 427 -17.06 4.65 13.39
N LEU A 428 -15.73 4.53 13.47
CA LEU A 428 -14.99 4.35 14.73
C LEU A 428 -14.00 5.50 14.95
N PHE A 429 -14.07 6.08 16.13
CA PHE A 429 -13.17 7.14 16.58
C PHE A 429 -12.57 6.74 17.93
N GLU A 430 -11.32 6.31 17.94
CA GLU A 430 -10.67 5.83 19.13
C GLU A 430 -9.25 6.41 19.25
N GLY A 431 -8.95 7.01 20.39
CA GLY A 431 -7.61 7.38 20.82
C GLY A 431 -7.02 6.32 21.75
N TYR A 432 -5.72 6.33 21.95
CA TYR A 432 -5.03 5.31 22.76
C TYR A 432 -5.41 5.37 24.24
N SER A 433 -5.52 6.57 24.80
CA SER A 433 -5.88 6.80 26.20
C SER A 433 -6.31 8.25 26.43
N ALA A 434 -6.73 8.57 27.64
CA ALA A 434 -7.06 9.95 28.01
C ALA A 434 -5.86 10.94 27.91
N SER A 435 -4.62 10.43 28.04
CA SER A 435 -3.40 11.24 27.84
C SER A 435 -2.94 11.30 26.39
N GLU A 436 -3.37 10.35 25.58
CA GLU A 436 -3.04 10.24 24.14
C GLU A 436 -4.34 10.08 23.34
N PRO A 437 -5.17 11.11 23.30
CA PRO A 437 -6.44 11.06 22.57
C PRO A 437 -6.21 11.17 21.06
N LEU A 438 -7.13 10.62 20.28
CA LEU A 438 -7.25 10.97 18.86
C LEU A 438 -7.59 12.48 18.75
N GLN A 439 -6.75 13.23 18.04
CA GLN A 439 -7.01 14.63 17.71
C GLN A 439 -7.46 14.74 16.27
N ILE A 440 -8.72 15.10 16.06
CA ILE A 440 -9.32 15.12 14.72
C ILE A 440 -10.17 16.37 14.49
N GLU A 441 -10.09 16.93 13.28
CA GLU A 441 -11.02 17.94 12.77
C GLU A 441 -11.89 17.34 11.67
N LEU A 442 -13.19 17.56 11.76
CA LEU A 442 -14.18 17.11 10.79
C LEU A 442 -14.90 18.34 10.26
N ALA A 443 -14.54 18.80 9.06
CA ALA A 443 -15.15 19.91 8.37
C ALA A 443 -15.86 19.42 7.09
N HIS A 444 -17.09 19.89 6.84
CA HIS A 444 -17.88 19.58 5.65
C HIS A 444 -18.05 18.06 5.41
N VAL A 445 -18.22 17.26 6.50
CA VAL A 445 -18.36 15.80 6.44
C VAL A 445 -19.83 15.41 6.51
N ILE A 446 -20.36 14.89 5.41
CA ILE A 446 -21.75 14.44 5.30
C ILE A 446 -21.83 12.96 4.98
N LEU A 447 -22.26 12.18 5.96
CA LEU A 447 -22.53 10.74 5.84
C LEU A 447 -24.06 10.51 5.78
N ASP A 448 -24.52 9.61 4.95
CA ASP A 448 -25.92 9.17 4.93
C ASP A 448 -26.26 8.25 6.11
N ASN A 449 -25.25 7.60 6.70
CA ASN A 449 -25.36 6.83 7.93
C ASN A 449 -24.36 7.34 8.97
N THR A 450 -24.86 7.94 10.04
CA THR A 450 -24.06 8.51 11.14
C THR A 450 -23.90 7.56 12.33
N THR A 451 -24.20 6.27 12.16
CA THR A 451 -24.00 5.27 13.22
C THR A 451 -22.51 5.19 13.60
N GLN A 452 -22.26 5.11 14.90
CA GLN A 452 -20.92 5.07 15.44
C GLN A 452 -20.72 3.83 16.31
N SER A 453 -19.47 3.36 16.37
CA SER A 453 -19.08 2.26 17.24
C SER A 453 -19.27 2.59 18.71
N SER A 454 -19.70 1.63 19.49
CA SER A 454 -19.72 1.72 20.97
C SER A 454 -18.30 1.73 21.58
N GLN A 455 -17.27 1.48 20.78
CA GLN A 455 -15.85 1.53 21.20
C GLN A 455 -15.26 2.92 21.10
N ASN A 456 -15.99 3.93 20.59
CA ASN A 456 -15.51 5.30 20.58
C ASN A 456 -15.05 5.76 21.96
N ALA A 457 -13.80 6.20 22.06
CA ALA A 457 -13.22 6.65 23.32
C ALA A 457 -12.00 7.56 23.10
N TYR A 458 -11.72 8.43 24.06
CA TYR A 458 -10.51 9.26 24.10
C TYR A 458 -10.32 10.12 22.85
N VAL A 459 -11.30 10.95 22.52
CA VAL A 459 -11.29 11.78 21.31
C VAL A 459 -11.34 13.28 21.67
N GLN A 460 -10.51 14.07 21.03
CA GLN A 460 -10.58 15.51 20.99
C GLN A 460 -10.94 15.94 19.57
N ALA A 461 -12.22 16.14 19.32
CA ALA A 461 -12.74 16.49 18.01
C ALA A 461 -13.03 18.00 17.89
N ARG A 462 -12.75 18.55 16.70
CA ARG A 462 -13.23 19.85 16.26
C ARG A 462 -14.18 19.63 15.10
N VAL A 463 -15.33 20.24 15.10
CA VAL A 463 -16.39 19.95 14.11
C VAL A 463 -16.95 21.26 13.55
N ASP A 464 -17.05 21.33 12.21
CA ASP A 464 -17.73 22.37 11.47
C ASP A 464 -18.53 21.76 10.30
N ASP A 465 -19.73 22.28 10.06
CA ASP A 465 -20.64 21.86 8.95
C ASP A 465 -20.63 20.35 8.65
N SER A 466 -20.70 19.53 9.70
CA SER A 466 -20.64 18.07 9.59
C SER A 466 -21.79 17.41 10.33
N ASN A 467 -22.34 16.34 9.77
CA ASN A 467 -23.43 15.60 10.40
C ASN A 467 -22.97 14.40 11.26
N ILE A 468 -21.65 14.12 11.31
CA ILE A 468 -21.06 13.14 12.21
C ILE A 468 -20.34 13.87 13.34
N ILE A 469 -20.72 13.57 14.58
CA ILE A 469 -20.15 14.16 15.79
C ILE A 469 -19.70 13.02 16.68
N PRO A 470 -18.38 12.81 16.88
CA PRO A 470 -17.88 11.74 17.74
C PRO A 470 -18.51 11.77 19.14
N ALA A 471 -18.92 10.60 19.63
CA ALA A 471 -19.52 10.46 20.96
C ALA A 471 -19.09 9.15 21.61
N GLY A 472 -18.73 9.18 22.89
CA GLY A 472 -18.25 8.01 23.63
C GLY A 472 -17.61 8.38 24.97
N MET A 473 -16.79 7.50 25.52
CA MET A 473 -16.08 7.70 26.77
C MET A 473 -14.91 8.69 26.57
N ASP A 474 -14.80 9.70 27.43
CA ASP A 474 -13.74 10.72 27.36
C ASP A 474 -13.63 11.39 25.97
N VAL A 475 -14.77 11.62 25.34
CA VAL A 475 -14.85 12.34 24.07
C VAL A 475 -15.18 13.83 24.36
N THR A 476 -14.36 14.72 23.83
CA THR A 476 -14.56 16.17 23.87
C THR A 476 -14.76 16.68 22.46
N VAL A 477 -15.84 17.41 22.23
CA VAL A 477 -16.14 18.04 20.94
C VAL A 477 -16.21 19.56 21.11
N THR A 478 -15.52 20.27 20.24
CA THR A 478 -15.56 21.73 20.17
C THR A 478 -15.90 22.18 18.75
N SER A 479 -16.35 23.43 18.58
CA SER A 479 -16.49 23.98 17.24
C SER A 479 -15.11 24.27 16.64
N ALA A 480 -14.92 23.90 15.37
CA ALA A 480 -13.74 24.28 14.59
C ALA A 480 -13.74 25.77 14.19
N GLY A 481 -14.89 26.46 14.35
CA GLY A 481 -15.13 27.78 13.80
C GLY A 481 -15.69 27.65 12.38
N GLU A 482 -15.66 28.71 11.60
CA GLU A 482 -15.99 28.66 10.17
C GLU A 482 -14.75 28.23 9.40
N VAL A 483 -14.74 26.99 8.90
CA VAL A 483 -13.65 26.43 8.07
C VAL A 483 -13.99 26.74 6.61
N PRO A 484 -13.07 27.33 5.82
CA PRO A 484 -13.32 27.51 4.39
C PRO A 484 -13.31 26.16 3.68
N GLY A 485 -14.35 25.90 2.88
CA GLY A 485 -14.47 24.64 2.14
C GLY A 485 -15.92 24.35 1.77
N HIS A 486 -16.18 23.15 1.34
CA HIS A 486 -17.53 22.67 1.02
C HIS A 486 -17.58 21.13 0.95
N VAL A 487 -18.78 20.60 1.12
CA VAL A 487 -19.05 19.16 0.86
C VAL A 487 -18.88 18.87 -0.63
N PRO A 488 -18.12 17.86 -1.04
CA PRO A 488 -17.86 17.55 -2.45
C PRO A 488 -19.12 17.17 -3.21
N HIS A 489 -19.13 17.49 -4.50
CA HIS A 489 -20.09 16.97 -5.44
C HIS A 489 -19.52 15.66 -6.03
N CYS A 490 -20.00 14.53 -5.54
CA CYS A 490 -19.42 13.23 -5.85
C CYS A 490 -19.90 12.67 -7.18
N VAL A 491 -18.96 12.30 -8.03
CA VAL A 491 -19.14 11.44 -9.19
C VAL A 491 -18.01 10.42 -9.17
N ILE A 492 -18.34 9.15 -8.90
CA ILE A 492 -17.35 8.06 -8.95
C ILE A 492 -17.28 7.58 -10.40
N PRO A 493 -16.10 7.60 -11.05
CA PRO A 493 -15.96 7.10 -12.40
C PRO A 493 -16.19 5.58 -12.44
N PRO A 494 -16.60 5.00 -13.58
CA PRO A 494 -16.62 3.56 -13.72
C PRO A 494 -15.18 3.00 -13.70
N PHE A 495 -14.97 1.82 -13.10
CA PHE A 495 -13.69 1.14 -13.13
C PHE A 495 -13.23 0.86 -14.57
N GLY A 496 -11.94 1.01 -14.82
CA GLY A 496 -11.28 0.79 -16.10
C GLY A 496 -10.01 1.62 -16.24
N PRO A 497 -9.31 1.56 -17.36
CA PRO A 497 -8.07 2.30 -17.53
C PRO A 497 -8.26 3.78 -17.22
N PRO A 498 -7.40 4.38 -16.36
CA PRO A 498 -7.52 5.77 -15.99
C PRO A 498 -7.51 6.66 -17.22
N PRO A 499 -8.24 7.79 -17.23
CA PRO A 499 -8.28 8.66 -18.37
C PRO A 499 -6.87 9.15 -18.74
N PRO A 500 -6.59 9.40 -20.01
CA PRO A 500 -5.30 10.01 -20.38
C PRO A 500 -5.16 11.32 -19.61
N SER A 501 -4.07 11.47 -18.86
CA SER A 501 -3.81 12.65 -18.08
C SER A 501 -3.72 13.87 -18.97
N GLY A 502 -4.84 14.57 -19.13
CA GLY A 502 -4.87 15.97 -19.55
C GLY A 502 -4.52 16.85 -18.33
N PRO A 503 -4.12 18.10 -18.54
CA PRO A 503 -4.00 19.01 -17.41
C PRO A 503 -5.31 18.98 -16.62
N PRO A 504 -5.27 19.03 -15.28
CA PRO A 504 -6.48 19.02 -14.48
C PRO A 504 -7.41 20.11 -15.00
N GLY A 505 -8.64 19.73 -15.28
CA GLY A 505 -9.67 20.68 -15.66
C GLY A 505 -9.77 21.73 -14.55
N PRO A 506 -10.12 22.98 -14.87
CA PRO A 506 -10.29 23.97 -13.82
C PRO A 506 -11.28 23.42 -12.80
N PRO A 507 -11.04 23.67 -11.50
CA PRO A 507 -11.93 23.20 -10.44
C PRO A 507 -13.36 23.60 -10.77
N ALA A 508 -14.29 22.67 -10.67
CA ALA A 508 -15.70 22.90 -10.91
C ALA A 508 -16.16 24.03 -9.97
N GLN A 509 -16.62 25.15 -10.57
CA GLN A 509 -17.10 26.32 -9.85
C GLN A 509 -18.45 26.03 -9.15
#